data_191764ff6df78d2b1f42f039ac13dfff
#
_entry.id   191764ff6df78d2b1f42f039ac13dfff
#
_cell.length_a   1.000
_cell.length_b   1.000
_cell.length_c   1.000
_cell.angle_alpha   90.00
_cell.angle_beta   90.00
_cell.angle_gamma   90.00
#
_symmetry.space_group_name_H-M   'P 1'
#
loop_
_entity.id
_entity.type
_entity.pdbx_description
1 polymer ?
#
loop_
_entity_poly.entity_id
_entity_poly.type
_entity_poly.pdbx_seq_one_letter_code
_entity_poly.pdbx_strand_id
1 'polypeptide(L)'
;MTSIYPTTSVEKYAYLKYTAHITVATGRTSEALSLEGIKTISDILSKLDKKYPGFKELFMPTGGIFNSKTGIHVKRVGKPTLPISDEKQEIEDGDLLLFW
;
A
#
# COMPACT_ATOMS: atom_id res chain seq x y z
N MET A 1 -15.96 -30.10 -15.73
CA MET A 1 -15.63 -29.58 -15.64
C MET A 1 -15.55 -28.85 -15.18
N THR A 2 -15.39 -28.49 -14.89
CA THR A 2 -15.30 -27.87 -14.50
C THR A 2 -14.95 -26.95 -14.26
N SER A 3 -15.32 -26.64 -13.85
CA SER A 3 -15.03 -25.66 -13.57
C SER A 3 -13.86 -25.35 -13.19
N ILE A 4 -13.35 -25.40 -13.73
CA ILE A 4 -12.10 -25.23 -13.61
C ILE A 4 -11.81 -23.88 -13.67
N TYR A 5 -12.70 -23.12 -13.63
CA TYR A 5 -12.48 -21.82 -13.71
C TYR A 5 -12.09 -21.36 -12.42
N PRO A 6 -11.04 -20.70 -12.38
CA PRO A 6 -10.58 -20.13 -11.19
C PRO A 6 -11.37 -18.92 -10.92
N THR A 7 -12.50 -19.02 -11.25
CA THR A 7 -13.32 -17.96 -11.04
C THR A 7 -13.31 -17.40 -9.75
N THR A 8 -12.94 -18.17 -8.86
CA THR A 8 -12.95 -17.73 -7.55
C THR A 8 -11.78 -16.89 -7.26
N SER A 9 -10.84 -16.87 -8.12
CA SER A 9 -9.67 -16.18 -7.77
C SER A 9 -9.60 -14.90 -8.49
N VAL A 10 -10.50 -14.05 -8.22
CA VAL A 10 -10.39 -12.72 -8.69
C VAL A 10 -9.33 -12.09 -7.82
N GLU A 11 -8.16 -11.92 -8.37
CA GLU A 11 -7.09 -11.32 -7.63
C GLU A 11 -7.34 -9.83 -7.47
N LYS A 12 -7.05 -9.32 -6.31
CA LYS A 12 -7.21 -7.92 -5.99
C LYS A 12 -5.83 -7.29 -5.86
N TYR A 13 -5.72 -6.08 -6.38
CA TYR A 13 -4.44 -5.37 -6.36
C TYR A 13 -4.63 -3.92 -5.93
N ALA A 14 -3.62 -3.40 -5.24
CA ALA A 14 -3.48 -1.97 -5.04
C ALA A 14 -2.29 -1.54 -5.89
N TYR A 15 -2.30 -0.28 -6.29
CA TYR A 15 -1.23 0.28 -7.11
C TYR A 15 -0.48 1.27 -6.24
N LEU A 16 0.84 1.11 -6.19
CA LEU A 16 1.68 1.91 -5.32
C LEU A 16 2.51 2.86 -6.16
N LYS A 17 2.55 4.11 -5.76
CA LYS A 17 3.39 5.09 -6.43
C LYS A 17 4.34 5.70 -5.41
N TYR A 18 5.60 5.69 -5.75
CA TYR A 18 6.66 6.19 -4.87
C TYR A 18 7.23 7.48 -5.44
N THR A 19 7.47 8.46 -4.58
CA THR A 19 8.05 9.73 -5.02
C THR A 19 9.20 10.12 -4.09
N ALA A 20 10.03 11.05 -4.58
CA ALA A 20 11.14 11.60 -3.81
C ALA A 20 12.04 10.51 -3.21
N HIS A 21 12.40 10.65 -1.95
CA HIS A 21 13.31 9.70 -1.29
C HIS A 21 12.74 8.29 -1.14
N ILE A 22 11.43 8.14 -1.29
CA ILE A 22 10.83 6.81 -1.22
C ILE A 22 11.26 6.00 -2.45
N THR A 23 11.46 6.67 -3.58
CA THR A 23 11.97 6.03 -4.79
C THR A 23 13.36 5.44 -4.54
N VAL A 24 14.16 6.12 -3.74
CA VAL A 24 15.51 5.63 -3.41
C VAL A 24 15.40 4.36 -2.57
N ALA A 25 14.46 4.33 -1.62
CA ALA A 25 14.30 3.19 -0.73
C ALA A 25 13.80 1.94 -1.47
N THR A 26 12.99 2.12 -2.51
CA THR A 26 12.40 0.97 -3.22
C THR A 26 13.12 0.63 -4.52
N GLY A 27 13.84 1.59 -5.10
CA GLY A 27 14.50 1.40 -6.38
C GLY A 27 13.53 1.46 -7.56
N ARG A 28 12.30 1.90 -7.34
CA ARG A 28 11.30 2.01 -8.41
C ARG A 28 10.31 3.13 -8.12
N THR A 29 9.58 3.55 -9.15
CA THR A 29 8.61 4.64 -9.02
C THR A 29 7.19 4.14 -8.81
N SER A 30 6.91 2.89 -9.14
CA SER A 30 5.58 2.33 -8.96
C SER A 30 5.63 0.81 -8.97
N GLU A 31 4.60 0.19 -8.43
CA GLU A 31 4.42 -1.26 -8.54
C GLU A 31 2.99 -1.63 -8.17
N ALA A 32 2.55 -2.78 -8.62
CA ALA A 32 1.27 -3.34 -8.23
C ALA A 32 1.51 -4.29 -7.07
N LEU A 33 0.63 -4.27 -6.09
CA LEU A 33 0.75 -5.13 -4.93
C LEU A 33 -0.50 -5.99 -4.79
N SER A 34 -0.32 -7.31 -4.73
CA SER A 34 -1.44 -8.21 -4.48
C SER A 34 -1.99 -7.97 -3.08
N LEU A 35 -3.30 -7.90 -2.97
CA LEU A 35 -3.97 -7.70 -1.69
C LEU A 35 -4.30 -9.01 -0.98
N GLU A 36 -3.74 -10.13 -1.42
CA GLU A 36 -3.95 -11.39 -0.75
C GLU A 36 -3.40 -11.29 0.67
N GLY A 37 -4.27 -11.55 1.64
CA GLY A 37 -3.88 -11.46 3.06
C GLY A 37 -3.77 -10.04 3.58
N ILE A 38 -4.15 -9.05 2.78
CA ILE A 38 -4.03 -7.64 3.16
C ILE A 38 -5.41 -7.02 3.29
N LYS A 39 -5.63 -6.33 4.39
CA LYS A 39 -6.88 -5.61 4.63
C LYS A 39 -6.63 -4.12 4.89
N THR A 40 -5.53 -3.78 5.55
CA THR A 40 -5.30 -2.43 6.03
C THR A 40 -3.94 -1.90 5.57
N ILE A 41 -3.73 -0.61 5.80
CA ILE A 41 -2.45 0.01 5.48
C ILE A 41 -1.34 -0.61 6.32
N SER A 42 -1.64 -1.02 7.55
CA SER A 42 -0.67 -1.70 8.41
C SER A 42 -0.15 -2.97 7.74
N ASP A 43 -1.05 -3.73 7.11
CA ASP A 43 -0.66 -4.96 6.41
C ASP A 43 0.24 -4.64 5.22
N ILE A 44 -0.07 -3.57 4.49
CA ILE A 44 0.73 -3.14 3.35
C ILE A 44 2.12 -2.73 3.80
N LEU A 45 2.21 -1.93 4.87
CA LEU A 45 3.50 -1.49 5.37
C LEU A 45 4.35 -2.66 5.84
N SER A 46 3.73 -3.65 6.47
CA SER A 46 4.44 -4.85 6.91
C SER A 46 4.97 -5.66 5.72
N LYS A 47 4.16 -5.77 4.68
CA LYS A 47 4.57 -6.51 3.48
C LYS A 47 5.71 -5.79 2.75
N LEU A 48 5.61 -4.47 2.63
CA LEU A 48 6.66 -3.68 1.99
C LEU A 48 7.94 -3.65 2.82
N ASP A 49 7.81 -3.71 4.15
CA ASP A 49 8.97 -3.75 5.02
C ASP A 49 9.79 -5.02 4.82
N LYS A 50 9.11 -6.13 4.50
CA LYS A 50 9.81 -7.38 4.20
C LYS A 50 10.51 -7.31 2.85
N LYS A 51 9.91 -6.62 1.90
CA LYS A 51 10.49 -6.47 0.56
C LYS A 51 11.59 -5.42 0.54
N TYR A 52 11.40 -4.35 1.27
CA TYR A 52 12.35 -3.24 1.36
C TYR A 52 12.62 -3.00 2.85
N PRO A 53 13.62 -3.66 3.44
CA PRO A 53 13.90 -3.53 4.88
C PRO A 53 14.04 -2.07 5.31
N GLY A 54 13.31 -1.70 6.35
CA GLY A 54 13.28 -0.34 6.85
C GLY A 54 12.18 0.52 6.25
N PHE A 55 11.41 -0.02 5.31
CA PHE A 55 10.35 0.76 4.64
C PHE A 55 9.32 1.29 5.62
N LYS A 56 8.85 0.44 6.53
CA LYS A 56 7.80 0.83 7.48
C LYS A 56 8.26 1.99 8.36
N GLU A 57 9.52 1.99 8.75
CA GLU A 57 10.05 3.04 9.62
C GLU A 57 10.07 4.41 8.95
N LEU A 58 10.04 4.47 7.63
CA LEU A 58 9.99 5.75 6.92
C LEU A 58 8.67 6.45 7.22
N PHE A 59 7.62 5.70 7.49
CA PHE A 59 6.28 6.25 7.70
C PHE A 59 5.84 6.19 9.15
N MET A 60 6.28 5.17 9.87
CA MET A 60 5.90 4.97 11.27
C MET A 60 7.12 4.60 12.12
N PRO A 61 8.00 5.56 12.37
CA PRO A 61 9.22 5.29 13.14
C PRO A 61 8.95 4.94 14.59
N THR A 62 7.83 5.37 15.13
CA THR A 62 7.46 5.08 16.51
C THR A 62 6.06 4.47 16.48
N GLY A 63 5.96 3.25 16.93
CA GLY A 63 4.77 2.42 16.82
C GLY A 63 3.44 3.16 16.79
N GLY A 64 2.73 3.01 15.70
CA GLY A 64 1.39 3.55 15.52
C GLY A 64 1.31 5.03 15.20
N ILE A 65 2.41 5.75 15.17
CA ILE A 65 2.41 7.19 14.90
C ILE A 65 3.09 7.47 13.57
N PHE A 66 2.36 8.12 12.66
CA PHE A 66 2.91 8.45 11.36
C PHE A 66 3.93 9.59 11.47
N ASN A 67 4.98 9.48 10.66
CA ASN A 67 6.01 10.49 10.59
C ASN A 67 5.44 11.74 9.90
N SER A 68 5.72 12.90 10.43
CA SER A 68 5.24 14.15 9.85
C SER A 68 5.97 14.54 8.56
N LYS A 69 7.11 13.93 8.28
CA LYS A 69 7.92 14.26 7.10
C LYS A 69 7.66 13.35 5.90
N THR A 70 6.86 12.33 6.09
CA THR A 70 6.46 11.43 5.02
C THR A 70 4.96 11.29 5.05
N GLY A 71 4.39 10.74 4.01
CA GLY A 71 2.95 10.58 3.98
C GLY A 71 2.49 9.52 3.03
N ILE A 72 1.26 9.07 3.25
CA ILE A 72 0.60 8.10 2.40
C ILE A 72 -0.77 8.68 2.08
N HIS A 73 -1.10 8.74 0.79
CA HIS A 73 -2.43 9.14 0.36
C HIS A 73 -3.07 7.99 -0.39
N VAL A 74 -4.39 7.89 -0.30
CA VAL A 74 -5.14 6.88 -1.05
C VAL A 74 -6.10 7.58 -2.00
N LYS A 75 -6.14 7.11 -3.24
CA LYS A 75 -7.09 7.59 -4.22
C LYS A 75 -7.92 6.41 -4.70
N ARG A 76 -9.24 6.55 -4.59
CA ARG A 76 -10.21 5.57 -5.10
C ARG A 76 -10.94 6.15 -6.29
N VAL A 77 -11.36 5.30 -7.19
CA VAL A 77 -12.10 5.73 -8.37
C VAL A 77 -13.34 6.50 -7.94
N GLY A 78 -13.51 7.68 -8.51
CA GLY A 78 -14.68 8.51 -8.20
C GLY A 78 -14.62 9.24 -6.87
N LYS A 79 -13.48 9.19 -6.17
CA LYS A 79 -13.33 9.83 -4.87
C LYS A 79 -12.11 10.73 -4.85
N PRO A 80 -12.10 11.76 -4.01
CA PRO A 80 -10.92 12.63 -3.90
C PRO A 80 -9.78 11.87 -3.22
N THR A 81 -8.56 12.31 -3.47
CA THR A 81 -7.39 11.76 -2.79
C THR A 81 -7.41 12.20 -1.33
N LEU A 82 -7.24 11.24 -0.43
CA LEU A 82 -7.27 11.51 1.00
C LEU A 82 -5.99 11.04 1.67
N PRO A 83 -5.50 11.79 2.67
CA PRO A 83 -4.34 11.35 3.43
C PRO A 83 -4.73 10.20 4.34
N ILE A 84 -3.81 9.27 4.55
CA ILE A 84 -4.01 8.19 5.49
C ILE A 84 -3.36 8.60 6.80
N SER A 85 -4.17 8.62 7.86
CA SER A 85 -3.70 8.99 9.18
C SER A 85 -3.87 7.87 10.21
N ASP A 86 -4.41 6.73 9.79
CA ASP A 86 -4.65 5.60 10.68
C ASP A 86 -4.14 4.33 9.99
N GLU A 87 -3.26 3.59 10.65
CA GLU A 87 -2.73 2.35 10.10
C GLU A 87 -3.80 1.29 9.90
N LYS A 88 -4.95 1.46 10.52
CA LYS A 88 -6.06 0.52 10.37
C LYS A 88 -6.97 0.87 9.20
N GLN A 89 -6.64 1.91 8.45
CA GLN A 89 -7.38 2.28 7.25
C GLN A 89 -7.46 1.10 6.30
N GLU A 90 -8.67 0.72 5.91
CA GLU A 90 -8.86 -0.39 4.99
C GLU A 90 -8.50 -0.03 3.57
N ILE A 91 -7.93 -0.99 2.86
CA ILE A 91 -7.53 -0.83 1.47
C ILE A 91 -8.41 -1.72 0.62
N GLU A 92 -8.81 -1.22 -0.53
CA GLU A 92 -9.71 -1.92 -1.44
C GLU A 92 -9.05 -2.17 -2.79
N ASP A 93 -9.58 -3.14 -3.50
CA ASP A 93 -9.12 -3.46 -4.84
C ASP A 93 -9.17 -2.21 -5.72
N GLY A 94 -8.08 -1.95 -6.43
CA GLY A 94 -8.00 -0.79 -7.32
C GLY A 94 -7.53 0.49 -6.67
N ASP A 95 -7.30 0.49 -5.35
CA ASP A 95 -6.81 1.70 -4.69
C ASP A 95 -5.43 2.06 -5.21
N LEU A 96 -5.19 3.35 -5.35
CA LEU A 96 -3.87 3.89 -5.66
C LEU A 96 -3.32 4.51 -4.38
N LEU A 97 -2.18 4.04 -3.95
CA LEU A 97 -1.50 4.56 -2.77
C LEU A 97 -0.28 5.38 -3.20
N LEU A 98 -0.23 6.61 -2.72
CA LEU A 98 0.87 7.52 -3.02
C LEU A 98 1.74 7.65 -1.78
N PHE A 99 3.00 7.24 -1.91
CA PHE A 99 3.97 7.31 -0.81
C PHE A 99 4.96 8.45 -1.10
N TRP A 100 5.12 9.35 -0.16
CA TRP A 100 6.01 10.50 -0.34
C TRP A 100 6.77 10.86 0.92
#